data_832cbe15f1af5674b95f53ac8f6e64e0
#
_entry.id   832cbe15f1af5674b95f53ac8f6e64e0
#
_cell.length_a   1.000
_cell.length_b   1.000
_cell.length_c   1.000
_cell.angle_alpha   90.00
_cell.angle_beta   90.00
_cell.angle_gamma   90.00
#
_symmetry.space_group_name_H-M   'P 1'
#
loop_
_entity.id
_entity.type
_entity.pdbx_description
1 polymer ?
#
loop_
_entity_poly.entity_id
_entity_poly.type
_entity_poly.pdbx_seq_one_letter_code
_entity_poly.pdbx_strand_id
1 'polypeptide(L)'
;MASLESGIVPVHALSPSRRGTLERSKAVGARAKKLFAKQADGDRMKAYKSLKPVLKLKTDAAAGAKVFTRACALCHTHGSEGYAVGPDLTGLRNQPAETLLLHIIVPNHEVVGGNAMYEVDTKDGQTFAGLLAADTPAQLTLKLPLGFTKTLARSEVKAVRASPLSLMPNELEKTMTRQELANLIAFLKR
;
A
#
# COMPACT_ATOMS: atom_id res chain seq x y z
N MET A 1 5.80 1.91 21.49
CA MET A 1 5.15 0.57 21.49
C MET A 1 3.89 0.53 22.34
N ALA A 2 3.91 0.96 23.60
CA ALA A 2 2.71 0.89 24.45
C ALA A 2 1.44 1.47 23.81
N SER A 3 1.51 2.66 23.22
CA SER A 3 0.37 3.29 22.54
C SER A 3 -0.12 2.54 21.29
N LEU A 4 0.75 1.78 20.63
CA LEU A 4 0.39 0.91 19.50
C LEU A 4 -0.29 -0.39 19.99
N GLU A 5 0.22 -0.96 21.06
CA GLU A 5 -0.32 -2.19 21.65
C GLU A 5 -1.67 -1.97 22.32
N SER A 6 -1.88 -0.78 22.90
CA SER A 6 -3.16 -0.36 23.49
C SER A 6 -4.19 0.13 22.46
N GLY A 7 -3.79 0.29 21.19
CA GLY A 7 -4.66 0.81 20.13
C GLY A 7 -4.88 2.34 20.16
N ILE A 8 -4.26 3.07 21.09
CA ILE A 8 -4.33 4.55 21.14
C ILE A 8 -3.77 5.16 19.84
N VAL A 9 -2.67 4.58 19.32
CA VAL A 9 -2.17 4.88 17.98
C VAL A 9 -2.46 3.66 17.10
N PRO A 10 -3.32 3.78 16.09
CA PRO A 10 -3.61 2.66 15.23
C PRO A 10 -2.39 2.33 14.37
N VAL A 11 -2.11 1.04 14.15
CA VAL A 11 -0.93 0.58 13.41
C VAL A 11 -0.95 1.08 11.97
N HIS A 12 -2.12 1.23 11.35
CA HIS A 12 -2.24 1.77 10.00
C HIS A 12 -1.81 3.24 9.86
N ALA A 13 -1.78 4.00 10.97
CA ALA A 13 -1.25 5.37 10.97
C ALA A 13 0.29 5.42 10.86
N LEU A 14 0.96 4.26 11.00
CA LEU A 14 2.40 4.19 10.80
C LEU A 14 2.74 4.01 9.33
N SER A 15 3.60 4.88 8.81
CA SER A 15 4.21 4.67 7.49
C SER A 15 4.99 3.35 7.45
N PRO A 16 5.15 2.71 6.27
CA PRO A 16 5.98 1.51 6.12
C PRO A 16 7.38 1.68 6.68
N SER A 17 8.01 2.82 6.46
CA SER A 17 9.34 3.16 6.99
C SER A 17 9.37 3.13 8.53
N ARG A 18 8.37 3.73 9.20
CA ARG A 18 8.28 3.70 10.67
C ARG A 18 8.05 2.30 11.21
N ARG A 19 7.23 1.49 10.52
CA ARG A 19 7.05 0.07 10.90
C ARG A 19 8.37 -0.67 10.83
N GLY A 20 9.09 -0.58 9.72
CA GLY A 20 10.40 -1.20 9.55
C GLY A 20 11.42 -0.74 10.62
N THR A 21 11.43 0.54 10.98
CA THR A 21 12.28 1.05 12.05
C THR A 21 11.94 0.40 13.41
N LEU A 22 10.65 0.26 13.74
CA LEU A 22 10.23 -0.40 14.98
C LEU A 22 10.60 -1.88 14.99
N GLU A 23 10.43 -2.60 13.87
CA GLU A 23 10.76 -4.02 13.76
C GLU A 23 12.25 -4.32 13.88
N ARG A 24 13.10 -3.36 13.48
CA ARG A 24 14.57 -3.46 13.60
C ARG A 24 15.12 -3.02 14.94
N SER A 25 14.29 -2.40 15.77
CA SER A 25 14.72 -1.91 17.08
C SER A 25 15.13 -3.05 18.00
N LYS A 26 16.34 -2.98 18.58
CA LYS A 26 16.80 -3.96 19.58
C LYS A 26 15.88 -4.04 20.80
N ALA A 27 15.29 -2.90 21.21
CA ALA A 27 14.47 -2.82 22.41
C ALA A 27 13.02 -3.32 22.21
N VAL A 28 12.44 -3.13 21.01
CA VAL A 28 11.00 -3.38 20.78
C VAL A 28 10.71 -4.22 19.53
N GLY A 29 11.73 -4.62 18.77
CA GLY A 29 11.57 -5.25 17.47
C GLY A 29 10.76 -6.54 17.49
N ALA A 30 11.00 -7.44 18.45
CA ALA A 30 10.23 -8.67 18.58
C ALA A 30 8.73 -8.38 18.86
N ARG A 31 8.44 -7.39 19.74
CA ARG A 31 7.06 -6.97 20.05
C ARG A 31 6.39 -6.31 18.82
N ALA A 32 7.14 -5.46 18.08
CA ALA A 32 6.67 -4.82 16.88
C ALA A 32 6.31 -5.84 15.81
N LYS A 33 7.20 -6.80 15.51
CA LYS A 33 6.94 -7.89 14.56
C LYS A 33 5.69 -8.69 14.93
N LYS A 34 5.55 -9.08 16.19
CA LYS A 34 4.37 -9.83 16.69
C LYS A 34 3.09 -9.02 16.55
N LEU A 35 3.11 -7.73 16.88
CA LEU A 35 1.97 -6.83 16.76
C LEU A 35 1.55 -6.65 15.30
N PHE A 36 2.50 -6.38 14.42
CA PHE A 36 2.24 -6.12 13.01
C PHE A 36 1.80 -7.39 12.28
N ALA A 37 2.40 -8.55 12.55
CA ALA A 37 1.97 -9.83 11.99
C ALA A 37 0.54 -10.21 12.41
N LYS A 38 0.17 -9.98 13.68
CA LYS A 38 -1.19 -10.25 14.16
C LYS A 38 -2.26 -9.43 13.44
N GLN A 39 -1.90 -8.21 13.01
CA GLN A 39 -2.81 -7.32 12.27
C GLN A 39 -2.75 -7.51 10.74
N ALA A 40 -1.68 -8.13 10.21
CA ALA A 40 -1.45 -8.14 8.77
C ALA A 40 -2.44 -9.01 7.99
N ASP A 41 -2.73 -10.23 8.43
CA ASP A 41 -3.46 -11.19 7.58
C ASP A 41 -4.83 -11.62 8.12
N GLY A 42 -4.94 -11.94 9.41
CA GLY A 42 -6.18 -12.49 9.97
C GLY A 42 -7.33 -11.47 9.99
N ASP A 43 -7.06 -10.24 10.40
CA ASP A 43 -8.07 -9.18 10.50
C ASP A 43 -8.42 -8.60 9.13
N ARG A 44 -7.46 -8.56 8.19
CA ARG A 44 -7.73 -8.11 6.82
C ARG A 44 -8.62 -9.10 6.06
N MET A 45 -8.39 -10.39 6.21
CA MET A 45 -9.27 -11.43 5.63
C MET A 45 -10.67 -11.43 6.24
N LYS A 46 -10.82 -11.11 7.53
CA LYS A 46 -12.14 -10.90 8.14
C LYS A 46 -12.83 -9.67 7.55
N ALA A 47 -12.10 -8.55 7.40
CA ALA A 47 -12.61 -7.34 6.76
C ALA A 47 -13.07 -7.63 5.32
N TYR A 48 -12.25 -8.31 4.50
CA TYR A 48 -12.63 -8.75 3.16
C TYR A 48 -13.94 -9.54 3.17
N LYS A 49 -14.05 -10.58 4.01
CA LYS A 49 -15.26 -11.41 4.10
C LYS A 49 -16.49 -10.57 4.47
N SER A 50 -16.36 -9.63 5.41
CA SER A 50 -17.46 -8.77 5.86
C SER A 50 -17.89 -7.73 4.81
N LEU A 51 -17.00 -7.41 3.85
CA LEU A 51 -17.26 -6.46 2.78
C LEU A 51 -17.74 -7.11 1.48
N LYS A 52 -17.69 -8.43 1.32
CA LYS A 52 -18.22 -9.11 0.13
C LYS A 52 -19.65 -8.68 -0.28
N PRO A 53 -20.58 -8.36 0.63
CA PRO A 53 -21.91 -7.88 0.25
C PRO A 53 -21.92 -6.61 -0.59
N VAL A 54 -20.85 -5.77 -0.56
CA VAL A 54 -20.75 -4.56 -1.40
C VAL A 54 -20.83 -4.86 -2.89
N LEU A 55 -20.39 -6.06 -3.31
CA LEU A 55 -20.43 -6.50 -4.70
C LEU A 55 -21.84 -6.71 -5.27
N LYS A 56 -22.86 -6.73 -4.40
CA LYS A 56 -24.27 -6.85 -4.78
C LYS A 56 -25.01 -5.51 -4.81
N LEU A 57 -24.37 -4.42 -4.43
CA LEU A 57 -24.97 -3.10 -4.43
C LEU A 57 -25.16 -2.59 -5.86
N LYS A 58 -26.21 -1.80 -6.09
CA LYS A 58 -26.35 -1.03 -7.33
C LYS A 58 -25.19 -0.02 -7.41
N THR A 59 -24.50 0.01 -8.54
CA THR A 59 -23.26 0.79 -8.69
C THR A 59 -23.43 1.97 -9.64
N ASP A 60 -22.64 3.01 -9.39
CA ASP A 60 -22.42 4.16 -10.27
C ASP A 60 -20.91 4.32 -10.51
N ALA A 61 -20.47 3.98 -11.71
CA ALA A 61 -19.05 4.07 -12.05
C ALA A 61 -18.57 5.52 -12.24
N ALA A 62 -19.45 6.49 -12.52
CA ALA A 62 -19.06 7.89 -12.56
C ALA A 62 -18.76 8.42 -11.15
N ALA A 63 -19.55 8.01 -10.14
CA ALA A 63 -19.23 8.24 -8.75
C ALA A 63 -17.95 7.50 -8.33
N GLY A 64 -17.71 6.29 -8.88
CA GLY A 64 -16.50 5.50 -8.66
C GLY A 64 -15.23 6.19 -9.15
N ALA A 65 -15.29 6.92 -10.27
CA ALA A 65 -14.16 7.71 -10.77
C ALA A 65 -13.69 8.75 -9.72
N LYS A 66 -14.60 9.43 -9.05
CA LYS A 66 -14.27 10.39 -7.99
C LYS A 66 -13.56 9.71 -6.80
N VAL A 67 -13.96 8.49 -6.47
CA VAL A 67 -13.30 7.71 -5.42
C VAL A 67 -11.89 7.30 -5.86
N PHE A 68 -11.73 6.87 -7.13
CA PHE A 68 -10.42 6.55 -7.70
C PHE A 68 -9.47 7.76 -7.61
N THR A 69 -9.89 8.93 -8.07
CA THR A 69 -9.08 10.16 -8.03
C THR A 69 -8.61 10.48 -6.61
N ARG A 70 -9.52 10.36 -5.63
CA ARG A 70 -9.21 10.66 -4.22
C ARG A 70 -8.33 9.63 -3.55
N ALA A 71 -8.54 8.34 -3.81
CA ALA A 71 -7.97 7.25 -3.01
C ALA A 71 -6.89 6.44 -3.71
N CYS A 72 -6.89 6.37 -5.05
CA CYS A 72 -6.06 5.47 -5.82
C CYS A 72 -5.07 6.19 -6.74
N ALA A 73 -5.48 7.33 -7.32
CA ALA A 73 -4.72 8.07 -8.32
C ALA A 73 -3.38 8.61 -7.81
N LEU A 74 -3.17 8.69 -6.49
CA LEU A 74 -1.88 9.07 -5.89
C LEU A 74 -0.75 8.08 -6.25
N CYS A 75 -1.10 6.85 -6.62
CA CYS A 75 -0.14 5.77 -6.88
C CYS A 75 -0.45 4.98 -8.16
N HIS A 76 -1.70 4.96 -8.62
CA HIS A 76 -2.13 4.15 -9.76
C HIS A 76 -2.62 5.00 -10.91
N THR A 77 -2.39 4.52 -12.13
CA THR A 77 -3.03 5.05 -13.33
C THR A 77 -4.29 4.26 -13.68
N HIS A 78 -5.29 4.94 -14.25
CA HIS A 78 -6.44 4.36 -14.95
C HIS A 78 -6.79 5.27 -16.12
N GLY A 79 -6.54 4.81 -17.34
CA GLY A 79 -6.56 5.67 -18.53
C GLY A 79 -5.49 6.76 -18.43
N SER A 80 -5.91 8.02 -18.59
CA SER A 80 -5.02 9.18 -18.48
C SER A 80 -4.91 9.75 -17.06
N GLU A 81 -5.64 9.21 -16.08
CA GLU A 81 -5.65 9.74 -14.70
C GLU A 81 -4.64 9.03 -13.82
N GLY A 82 -4.07 9.78 -12.87
CA GLY A 82 -3.24 9.28 -11.79
C GLY A 82 -1.74 9.22 -12.08
N TYR A 83 -1.00 8.57 -11.17
CA TYR A 83 0.45 8.50 -11.19
C TYR A 83 0.95 7.05 -11.29
N ALA A 84 1.92 6.81 -12.18
CA ALA A 84 2.50 5.49 -12.43
C ALA A 84 3.54 5.09 -11.37
N VAL A 85 3.12 5.02 -10.12
CA VAL A 85 3.93 4.50 -9.00
C VAL A 85 3.69 3.01 -8.87
N GLY A 86 2.45 2.60 -8.59
CA GLY A 86 2.00 1.21 -8.59
C GLY A 86 1.54 0.74 -9.98
N PRO A 87 0.95 -0.46 -10.07
CA PRO A 87 0.43 -1.01 -11.32
C PRO A 87 -0.62 -0.09 -11.99
N ASP A 88 -0.62 -0.10 -13.32
CA ASP A 88 -1.72 0.46 -14.11
C ASP A 88 -2.98 -0.40 -13.93
N LEU A 89 -4.09 0.25 -13.59
CA LEU A 89 -5.38 -0.40 -13.34
C LEU A 89 -6.32 -0.34 -14.56
N THR A 90 -5.89 0.20 -15.71
CA THR A 90 -6.70 0.34 -16.94
C THR A 90 -7.18 -1.01 -17.48
N GLY A 91 -6.36 -2.06 -17.35
CA GLY A 91 -6.65 -3.38 -17.90
C GLY A 91 -7.50 -4.30 -17.03
N LEU A 92 -8.11 -3.82 -15.93
CA LEU A 92 -8.77 -4.67 -14.95
C LEU A 92 -10.22 -5.06 -15.31
N ARG A 93 -10.72 -4.68 -16.49
CA ARG A 93 -12.10 -4.96 -16.94
C ARG A 93 -12.51 -6.43 -16.78
N ASN A 94 -11.62 -7.34 -17.13
CA ASN A 94 -11.90 -8.78 -17.10
C ASN A 94 -11.60 -9.44 -15.75
N GLN A 95 -11.03 -8.70 -14.79
CA GLN A 95 -10.78 -9.25 -13.46
C GLN A 95 -12.09 -9.44 -12.69
N PRO A 96 -12.27 -10.56 -11.97
CA PRO A 96 -13.40 -10.73 -11.08
C PRO A 96 -13.50 -9.60 -10.05
N ALA A 97 -14.71 -9.08 -9.81
CA ALA A 97 -14.91 -8.02 -8.82
C ALA A 97 -14.46 -8.44 -7.40
N GLU A 98 -14.58 -9.73 -7.07
CA GLU A 98 -14.09 -10.29 -5.81
C GLU A 98 -12.56 -10.20 -5.69
N THR A 99 -11.81 -10.39 -6.79
CA THR A 99 -10.35 -10.25 -6.83
C THR A 99 -9.93 -8.81 -6.58
N LEU A 100 -10.62 -7.85 -7.23
CA LEU A 100 -10.37 -6.42 -6.99
C LEU A 100 -10.65 -6.04 -5.54
N LEU A 101 -11.77 -6.50 -4.99
CA LEU A 101 -12.09 -6.29 -3.58
C LEU A 101 -11.00 -6.88 -2.67
N LEU A 102 -10.53 -8.10 -2.97
CA LEU A 102 -9.48 -8.76 -2.18
C LEU A 102 -8.21 -7.91 -2.16
N HIS A 103 -7.73 -7.46 -3.31
CA HIS A 103 -6.49 -6.67 -3.40
C HIS A 103 -6.62 -5.28 -2.76
N ILE A 104 -7.80 -4.66 -2.78
CA ILE A 104 -8.04 -3.40 -2.08
C ILE A 104 -8.00 -3.60 -0.57
N ILE A 105 -8.63 -4.66 -0.06
CA ILE A 105 -8.77 -4.89 1.38
C ILE A 105 -7.52 -5.56 1.98
N VAL A 106 -6.86 -6.42 1.23
CA VAL A 106 -5.70 -7.21 1.67
C VAL A 106 -4.50 -6.98 0.74
N PRO A 107 -3.92 -5.76 0.73
CA PRO A 107 -2.89 -5.40 -0.25
C PRO A 107 -1.59 -6.20 -0.13
N ASN A 108 -1.40 -6.92 0.98
CA ASN A 108 -0.27 -7.82 1.18
C ASN A 108 -0.58 -9.27 0.79
N HIS A 109 -1.80 -9.57 0.30
CA HIS A 109 -2.18 -10.93 -0.10
C HIS A 109 -1.31 -11.44 -1.25
N GLU A 110 -1.06 -10.56 -2.20
CA GLU A 110 -0.20 -10.85 -3.35
C GLU A 110 0.47 -9.55 -3.82
N VAL A 111 1.79 -9.50 -3.73
CA VAL A 111 2.58 -8.40 -4.28
C VAL A 111 3.15 -8.86 -5.61
N VAL A 112 2.60 -8.36 -6.70
CA VAL A 112 3.02 -8.70 -8.07
C VAL A 112 4.48 -8.32 -8.28
N GLY A 113 5.24 -9.17 -8.97
CA GLY A 113 6.65 -8.94 -9.28
C GLY A 113 6.90 -7.55 -9.88
N GLY A 114 7.97 -6.89 -9.45
CA GLY A 114 8.31 -5.51 -9.82
C GLY A 114 7.64 -4.43 -8.96
N ASN A 115 6.65 -4.79 -8.11
CA ASN A 115 5.98 -3.85 -7.21
C ASN A 115 6.34 -4.08 -5.72
N ALA A 116 7.42 -4.79 -5.47
CA ALA A 116 7.93 -4.93 -4.10
C ALA A 116 8.37 -3.58 -3.56
N MET A 117 7.94 -3.28 -2.34
CA MET A 117 8.41 -2.10 -1.62
C MET A 117 9.85 -2.33 -1.14
N TYR A 118 10.67 -1.30 -1.25
CA TYR A 118 12.02 -1.27 -0.70
C TYR A 118 12.13 -0.22 0.40
N GLU A 119 12.88 -0.54 1.43
CA GLU A 119 13.33 0.40 2.46
C GLU A 119 14.82 0.64 2.27
N VAL A 120 15.19 1.91 2.21
CA VAL A 120 16.58 2.36 2.06
C VAL A 120 16.96 3.20 3.26
N ASP A 121 17.91 2.72 4.04
CA ASP A 121 18.53 3.51 5.10
C ASP A 121 19.75 4.24 4.54
N THR A 122 19.88 5.51 4.88
CA THR A 122 21.03 6.33 4.57
C THR A 122 22.02 6.39 5.72
N LYS A 123 23.26 6.79 5.43
CA LYS A 123 24.33 6.92 6.43
C LYS A 123 24.07 8.02 7.45
N ASP A 124 23.31 9.05 7.06
CA ASP A 124 22.86 10.15 7.93
C ASP A 124 21.64 9.77 8.81
N GLY A 125 21.17 8.50 8.73
CA GLY A 125 20.13 7.97 9.60
C GLY A 125 18.69 8.15 9.09
N GLN A 126 18.49 8.65 7.88
CA GLN A 126 17.16 8.69 7.28
C GLN A 126 16.75 7.31 6.74
N THR A 127 15.45 7.07 6.63
CA THR A 127 14.89 5.87 5.99
C THR A 127 13.83 6.29 4.98
N PHE A 128 14.00 5.84 3.74
CA PHE A 128 13.05 6.03 2.65
C PHE A 128 12.38 4.70 2.31
N ALA A 129 11.08 4.75 1.99
CA ALA A 129 10.32 3.58 1.52
C ALA A 129 9.63 3.93 0.22
N GLY A 130 9.74 3.06 -0.79
CA GLY A 130 9.16 3.27 -2.12
C GLY A 130 9.30 2.05 -3.00
N LEU A 131 8.80 2.13 -4.23
CA LEU A 131 9.04 1.11 -5.25
C LEU A 131 10.36 1.42 -5.98
N LEU A 132 11.13 0.39 -6.26
CA LEU A 132 12.43 0.55 -6.93
C LEU A 132 12.21 0.94 -8.40
N ALA A 133 12.65 2.13 -8.79
CA ALA A 133 12.61 2.62 -10.16
C ALA A 133 13.90 2.29 -10.92
N ALA A 134 15.04 2.44 -10.25
CA ALA A 134 16.35 2.12 -10.81
C ALA A 134 17.31 1.71 -9.68
N ASP A 135 18.19 0.77 -10.01
CA ASP A 135 19.28 0.31 -9.15
C ASP A 135 20.54 0.13 -9.98
N THR A 136 21.49 1.03 -9.80
CA THR A 136 22.76 1.06 -10.53
C THR A 136 23.94 1.08 -9.55
N PRO A 137 25.17 0.82 -10.00
CA PRO A 137 26.35 0.96 -9.15
C PRO A 137 26.55 2.39 -8.59
N ALA A 138 26.04 3.42 -9.29
CA ALA A 138 26.22 4.83 -8.90
C ALA A 138 25.11 5.33 -7.99
N GLN A 139 23.86 4.91 -8.22
CA GLN A 139 22.69 5.47 -7.55
C GLN A 139 21.52 4.48 -7.49
N LEU A 140 20.62 4.74 -6.55
CA LEU A 140 19.34 4.05 -6.40
C LEU A 140 18.21 5.07 -6.46
N THR A 141 17.13 4.76 -7.22
CA THR A 141 15.97 5.65 -7.33
C THR A 141 14.71 4.91 -6.88
N LEU A 142 13.98 5.54 -5.97
CA LEU A 142 12.67 5.07 -5.49
C LEU A 142 11.56 5.91 -6.11
N LYS A 143 10.47 5.25 -6.52
CA LYS A 143 9.17 5.90 -6.80
C LYS A 143 8.42 6.11 -5.49
N LEU A 144 7.87 7.29 -5.31
CA LEU A 144 7.07 7.72 -4.17
C LEU A 144 5.67 8.12 -4.64
N PRO A 145 4.67 8.23 -3.73
CA PRO A 145 3.34 8.73 -4.08
C PRO A 145 3.39 10.05 -4.87
N LEU A 146 2.34 10.33 -5.65
CA LEU A 146 2.23 11.50 -6.54
C LEU A 146 3.27 11.53 -7.67
N GLY A 147 3.88 10.39 -8.00
CA GLY A 147 4.89 10.30 -9.04
C GLY A 147 6.25 10.92 -8.67
N PHE A 148 6.44 11.34 -7.41
CA PHE A 148 7.75 11.79 -6.97
C PHE A 148 8.77 10.67 -7.05
N THR A 149 10.04 11.06 -7.21
CA THR A 149 11.17 10.13 -7.13
C THR A 149 12.17 10.62 -6.11
N LYS A 150 12.82 9.67 -5.43
CA LYS A 150 13.96 9.93 -4.56
C LYS A 150 15.16 9.19 -5.10
N THR A 151 16.12 9.92 -5.61
CA THR A 151 17.42 9.37 -6.02
C THR A 151 18.43 9.58 -4.89
N LEU A 152 19.17 8.51 -4.57
CA LEU A 152 20.18 8.45 -3.53
C LEU A 152 21.49 7.97 -4.18
N ALA A 153 22.59 8.68 -3.96
CA ALA A 153 23.91 8.19 -4.37
C ALA A 153 24.25 6.91 -3.58
N ARG A 154 24.90 5.93 -4.21
CA ARG A 154 25.30 4.70 -3.51
C ARG A 154 26.21 4.96 -2.32
N SER A 155 27.02 6.01 -2.39
CA SER A 155 27.87 6.46 -1.29
C SER A 155 27.08 6.90 -0.05
N GLU A 156 25.82 7.34 -0.20
CA GLU A 156 24.93 7.78 0.89
C GLU A 156 24.15 6.61 1.47
N VAL A 157 23.97 5.52 0.70
CA VAL A 157 23.18 4.36 1.10
C VAL A 157 23.95 3.51 2.11
N LYS A 158 23.31 3.24 3.26
CA LYS A 158 23.79 2.33 4.29
C LYS A 158 23.24 0.92 4.10
N ALA A 159 21.97 0.78 3.78
CA ALA A 159 21.33 -0.52 3.57
C ALA A 159 20.11 -0.39 2.65
N VAL A 160 19.88 -1.44 1.84
CA VAL A 160 18.70 -1.61 1.01
C VAL A 160 18.04 -2.93 1.40
N ARG A 161 16.73 -2.94 1.61
CA ARG A 161 15.98 -4.13 1.97
C ARG A 161 14.65 -4.18 1.22
N ALA A 162 14.35 -5.33 0.60
CA ALA A 162 13.00 -5.60 0.16
C ALA A 162 12.08 -5.76 1.38
N SER A 163 10.93 -5.12 1.36
CA SER A 163 9.92 -5.26 2.40
C SER A 163 8.91 -6.35 1.99
N PRO A 164 8.46 -7.19 2.92
CA PRO A 164 7.35 -8.11 2.67
C PRO A 164 5.99 -7.39 2.58
N LEU A 165 5.96 -6.09 2.86
CA LEU A 165 4.74 -5.29 2.85
C LEU A 165 4.58 -4.57 1.51
N SER A 166 3.34 -4.43 1.07
CA SER A 166 2.96 -3.56 -0.03
C SER A 166 3.15 -2.09 0.33
N LEU A 167 3.47 -1.26 -0.66
CA LEU A 167 3.40 0.20 -0.51
C LEU A 167 1.94 0.69 -0.39
N MET A 168 0.99 -0.07 -0.96
CA MET A 168 -0.44 0.21 -0.82
C MET A 168 -0.85 0.10 0.67
N PRO A 169 -1.48 1.13 1.25
CA PRO A 169 -1.81 1.13 2.67
C PRO A 169 -2.90 0.10 2.99
N ASN A 170 -2.75 -0.55 4.15
CA ASN A 170 -3.85 -1.31 4.74
C ASN A 170 -4.99 -0.37 5.16
N GLU A 171 -6.21 -0.92 5.20
CA GLU A 171 -7.41 -0.23 5.72
C GLU A 171 -7.87 0.94 4.85
N LEU A 172 -7.50 0.95 3.58
CA LEU A 172 -7.92 1.97 2.62
C LEU A 172 -9.46 2.08 2.55
N GLU A 173 -10.15 0.97 2.71
CA GLU A 173 -11.62 0.93 2.73
C GLU A 173 -12.24 1.74 3.88
N LYS A 174 -11.51 2.04 4.94
CA LYS A 174 -11.99 2.89 6.04
C LYS A 174 -12.09 4.37 5.65
N THR A 175 -11.49 4.75 4.52
CA THR A 175 -11.57 6.12 3.97
C THR A 175 -12.77 6.33 3.06
N MET A 176 -13.61 5.30 2.89
CA MET A 176 -14.76 5.33 1.99
C MET A 176 -15.94 4.54 2.56
N THR A 177 -17.13 4.89 2.12
CA THR A 177 -18.35 4.15 2.45
C THR A 177 -18.43 2.84 1.67
N ARG A 178 -19.29 1.92 2.08
CA ARG A 178 -19.54 0.68 1.34
C ARG A 178 -20.05 0.94 -0.09
N GLN A 179 -20.87 1.98 -0.28
CA GLN A 179 -21.36 2.36 -1.60
C GLN A 179 -20.22 2.91 -2.47
N GLU A 180 -19.34 3.73 -1.93
CA GLU A 180 -18.16 4.23 -2.64
C GLU A 180 -17.22 3.11 -3.05
N LEU A 181 -17.01 2.10 -2.19
CA LEU A 181 -16.20 0.92 -2.52
C LEU A 181 -16.82 0.12 -3.68
N ALA A 182 -18.16 -0.08 -3.68
CA ALA A 182 -18.86 -0.73 -4.79
C ALA A 182 -18.73 0.07 -6.09
N ASN A 183 -18.89 1.38 -6.03
CA ASN A 183 -18.76 2.30 -7.16
C ASN A 183 -17.32 2.30 -7.72
N LEU A 184 -16.31 2.29 -6.83
CA LEU A 184 -14.90 2.20 -7.22
C LEU A 184 -14.63 0.91 -8.01
N ILE A 185 -15.08 -0.24 -7.51
CA ILE A 185 -14.90 -1.53 -8.20
C ILE A 185 -15.59 -1.50 -9.57
N ALA A 186 -16.78 -0.91 -9.68
CA ALA A 186 -17.46 -0.75 -10.96
C ALA A 186 -16.71 0.16 -11.92
N PHE A 187 -16.07 1.21 -11.43
CA PHE A 187 -15.21 2.09 -12.25
C PHE A 187 -13.98 1.35 -12.76
N LEU A 188 -13.26 0.62 -11.91
CA LEU A 188 -12.06 -0.13 -12.27
C LEU A 188 -12.33 -1.24 -13.31
N LYS A 189 -13.57 -1.62 -13.51
CA LYS A 189 -14.01 -2.63 -14.49
C LYS A 189 -14.50 -2.03 -15.83
N ARG A 190 -14.33 -0.75 -16.07
CA ARG A 190 -14.70 -0.08 -17.35
C ARG A 190 -13.62 -0.16 -18.46
#